data_9e7cf51a3b628763b70104b3d8bf6a0f
#
_entry.id   9e7cf51a3b628763b70104b3d8bf6a0f
#
_cell.length_a   1.000
_cell.length_b   1.000
_cell.length_c   1.000
_cell.angle_alpha   90.00
_cell.angle_beta   90.00
_cell.angle_gamma   90.00
#
_symmetry.space_group_name_H-M   'P 1'
#
loop_
_entity.id
_entity.type
_entity.pdbx_description
1 polymer ?
#
loop_
_entity_poly.entity_id
_entity_poly.type
_entity_poly.pdbx_seq_one_letter_code
_entity_poly.pdbx_strand_id
1 'polypeptide(L)'
;MANDKSFKIKNGILAQRYLQSAGTETAGSVGYSLSSASYDSKSFSTLAQNGNASGVFFKPDGTKAYVVGPATNAVLYQYGLSTAWDASTGSYDSVSFTLTDNAGNVFFKPDGTSMYVMNSTDDALDQYNLSIAWDITSSSYSQSFSHATQDDNAKGIFFKPDGTKMYIAGWTNDKVYEYNLSTAWDISTASYVQDLSIRPDITNPNPTGVFFTPDGLSMFVNTLAPASYISKYSLSVAWDISTATYNSFLDVIGVATSPYQIAFKPDGTKMFVVSPTTDGVFQYSTVGYTQTLDLSTGTYFSFTPSGATTVSFTNPPASGLAVGFAVEVVGDGSAITWPASVKWHEATAPTATATKEVYVFITTDGGTTYYGKKAAEGLSS
;
A
#
# COMPACT_ATOMS: atom_id res chain seq x y z
N MET A 1 -43.04 -17.85 13.66
CA MET A 1 -44.20 -17.11 13.07
C MET A 1 -43.84 -15.64 13.04
N ALA A 2 -43.55 -15.13 11.88
CA ALA A 2 -43.23 -13.70 11.69
C ALA A 2 -44.52 -12.89 11.79
N ASN A 3 -44.52 -11.90 12.68
CA ASN A 3 -45.67 -11.02 12.90
C ASN A 3 -45.68 -9.97 11.77
N ASP A 4 -46.47 -10.23 10.74
CA ASP A 4 -46.72 -9.30 9.65
C ASP A 4 -47.67 -8.17 10.15
N LYS A 5 -47.11 -7.05 10.55
CA LYS A 5 -47.89 -5.84 10.90
C LYS A 5 -47.75 -4.81 9.78
N SER A 6 -48.74 -4.73 8.89
CA SER A 6 -48.83 -3.70 7.87
C SER A 6 -49.16 -2.36 8.47
N PHE A 7 -48.37 -1.32 8.22
CA PHE A 7 -48.64 0.06 8.59
C PHE A 7 -49.23 0.81 7.36
N LYS A 8 -50.48 1.19 7.44
CA LYS A 8 -51.15 2.00 6.39
C LYS A 8 -50.95 3.48 6.65
N ILE A 9 -50.22 4.16 5.78
CA ILE A 9 -50.18 5.61 5.77
C ILE A 9 -51.39 6.11 4.92
N LYS A 10 -52.14 7.04 5.48
CA LYS A 10 -53.31 7.68 4.88
C LYS A 10 -52.81 8.52 3.70
N ASN A 11 -52.83 8.00 2.48
CA ASN A 11 -52.63 8.55 1.15
C ASN A 11 -51.95 7.58 0.18
N GLY A 12 -52.18 6.28 0.34
CA GLY A 12 -51.91 5.32 -0.76
C GLY A 12 -50.47 4.91 -1.02
N ILE A 13 -49.53 5.15 -0.10
CA ILE A 13 -48.19 4.59 -0.21
C ILE A 13 -48.14 3.26 0.58
N LEU A 14 -48.13 2.17 -0.13
CA LEU A 14 -47.80 0.84 0.43
C LEU A 14 -46.28 0.72 0.60
N ALA A 15 -45.78 1.05 1.80
CA ALA A 15 -44.43 0.62 2.18
C ALA A 15 -44.50 -0.90 2.46
N GLN A 16 -44.11 -1.72 1.50
CA GLN A 16 -44.19 -3.18 1.60
C GLN A 16 -42.94 -3.80 2.22
N ARG A 17 -42.14 -3.08 2.96
CA ARG A 17 -41.06 -3.64 3.78
C ARG A 17 -40.82 -2.85 5.03
N TYR A 18 -40.88 -3.52 6.13
CA TYR A 18 -40.67 -3.08 7.49
C TYR A 18 -39.22 -3.07 7.90
N LEU A 19 -38.95 -2.24 8.89
CA LEU A 19 -37.79 -2.37 9.77
C LEU A 19 -37.49 -3.83 10.04
N GLN A 20 -36.77 -4.48 9.15
CA GLN A 20 -36.09 -5.73 9.43
C GLN A 20 -34.82 -5.40 10.20
N SER A 21 -34.55 -6.17 11.22
CA SER A 21 -33.23 -6.24 11.85
C SER A 21 -32.13 -6.19 10.80
N ALA A 22 -31.02 -5.57 11.13
CA ALA A 22 -29.81 -5.37 10.35
C ALA A 22 -29.76 -6.05 8.98
N GLY A 23 -29.57 -5.29 7.92
CA GLY A 23 -29.34 -5.82 6.58
C GLY A 23 -28.06 -6.65 6.52
N THR A 24 -27.89 -7.45 5.46
CA THR A 24 -26.64 -8.19 5.27
C THR A 24 -25.53 -7.23 4.86
N GLU A 25 -24.47 -7.25 5.65
CA GLU A 25 -23.28 -6.46 5.48
C GLU A 25 -22.11 -7.40 5.14
N THR A 26 -21.32 -7.00 4.16
CA THR A 26 -20.08 -7.70 3.82
C THR A 26 -18.94 -6.72 3.85
N ALA A 27 -18.00 -6.93 4.77
CA ALA A 27 -16.75 -6.20 4.83
C ALA A 27 -15.66 -6.98 4.12
N GLY A 28 -14.95 -6.33 3.21
CA GLY A 28 -13.81 -6.88 2.51
C GLY A 28 -12.61 -5.93 2.62
N SER A 29 -11.43 -6.46 2.88
CA SER A 29 -10.20 -5.70 2.81
C SER A 29 -9.51 -5.94 1.48
N VAL A 30 -9.12 -4.86 0.80
CA VAL A 30 -8.30 -4.91 -0.41
C VAL A 30 -6.98 -4.25 -0.08
N GLY A 31 -5.92 -5.05 0.02
CA GLY A 31 -4.57 -4.56 0.24
C GLY A 31 -3.99 -3.81 -0.98
N TYR A 32 -2.82 -3.21 -0.83
CA TYR A 32 -2.09 -2.48 -1.88
C TYR A 32 -2.85 -1.26 -2.44
N SER A 33 -3.73 -0.64 -1.67
CA SER A 33 -4.50 0.53 -2.10
C SER A 33 -3.79 1.82 -1.69
N LEU A 34 -3.37 2.65 -2.67
CA LEU A 34 -2.83 3.98 -2.40
C LEU A 34 -3.93 5.01 -2.11
N SER A 35 -5.11 4.87 -2.70
CA SER A 35 -6.22 5.81 -2.50
C SER A 35 -6.79 5.77 -1.08
N SER A 36 -6.61 4.67 -0.39
CA SER A 36 -7.00 4.49 1.02
C SER A 36 -5.80 4.51 1.97
N ALA A 37 -4.59 4.76 1.47
CA ALA A 37 -3.40 4.76 2.31
C ALA A 37 -3.42 5.91 3.31
N SER A 38 -3.12 5.59 4.56
CA SER A 38 -3.03 6.56 5.66
C SER A 38 -1.86 6.23 6.58
N TYR A 39 -1.17 7.28 7.07
CA TYR A 39 -0.11 7.10 8.03
C TYR A 39 -0.67 6.61 9.37
N ASP A 40 -0.11 5.52 9.89
CA ASP A 40 -0.57 4.89 11.14
C ASP A 40 -0.08 5.59 12.41
N SER A 41 0.68 6.68 12.29
CA SER A 41 1.44 7.30 13.40
C SER A 41 2.40 6.31 14.07
N LYS A 42 2.94 5.36 13.29
CA LYS A 42 3.88 4.33 13.71
C LYS A 42 5.15 4.40 12.90
N SER A 43 6.28 4.41 13.59
CA SER A 43 7.61 4.44 12.98
C SER A 43 8.67 3.94 13.95
N PHE A 44 9.86 3.61 13.45
CA PHE A 44 11.08 3.54 14.26
C PHE A 44 12.17 4.39 13.62
N SER A 45 13.00 4.99 14.49
CA SER A 45 14.11 5.83 14.05
C SER A 45 15.32 4.98 13.67
N THR A 46 15.99 5.40 12.61
CA THR A 46 17.27 4.83 12.16
C THR A 46 18.46 5.72 12.52
N LEU A 47 18.22 6.93 13.02
CA LEU A 47 19.21 7.99 13.23
C LEU A 47 20.45 7.54 14.02
N ALA A 48 20.25 6.76 15.08
CA ALA A 48 21.36 6.35 15.95
C ALA A 48 22.34 5.38 15.28
N GLN A 49 21.88 4.62 14.27
CA GLN A 49 22.68 3.66 13.50
C GLN A 49 23.07 4.23 12.14
N ASN A 50 22.10 4.84 11.45
CA ASN A 50 22.29 5.42 10.12
C ASN A 50 21.32 6.58 9.91
N GLY A 51 21.82 7.84 10.00
CA GLY A 51 21.06 9.06 9.72
C GLY A 51 20.82 9.34 8.22
N ASN A 52 21.11 8.37 7.35
CA ASN A 52 20.88 8.48 5.91
C ASN A 52 20.33 7.15 5.34
N ALA A 53 19.46 6.48 6.11
CA ALA A 53 18.89 5.20 5.70
C ALA A 53 18.01 5.36 4.44
N SER A 54 18.34 4.60 3.38
CA SER A 54 17.66 4.67 2.09
C SER A 54 17.05 3.34 1.64
N GLY A 55 17.50 2.21 2.18
CA GLY A 55 16.99 0.88 1.88
C GLY A 55 16.38 0.20 3.11
N VAL A 56 15.27 -0.48 2.92
CA VAL A 56 14.64 -1.33 3.94
C VAL A 56 14.09 -2.60 3.32
N PHE A 57 14.35 -3.73 3.98
CA PHE A 57 13.73 -5.01 3.65
C PHE A 57 13.18 -5.65 4.93
N PHE A 58 11.96 -6.17 4.86
CA PHE A 58 11.37 -6.91 5.98
C PHE A 58 11.46 -8.41 5.74
N LYS A 59 11.87 -9.15 6.78
CA LYS A 59 11.73 -10.60 6.75
C LYS A 59 10.27 -10.99 6.50
N PRO A 60 9.96 -12.04 5.71
CA PRO A 60 8.59 -12.38 5.34
C PRO A 60 7.60 -12.62 6.49
N ASP A 61 8.10 -12.95 7.68
CA ASP A 61 7.26 -13.10 8.89
C ASP A 61 7.03 -11.77 9.64
N GLY A 62 7.67 -10.68 9.20
CA GLY A 62 7.54 -9.34 9.79
C GLY A 62 8.22 -9.13 11.13
N THR A 63 9.00 -10.10 11.60
CA THR A 63 9.67 -10.01 12.91
C THR A 63 10.98 -9.23 12.86
N LYS A 64 11.53 -8.99 11.67
CA LYS A 64 12.79 -8.27 11.46
C LYS A 64 12.72 -7.31 10.29
N ALA A 65 13.45 -6.19 10.40
CA ALA A 65 13.74 -5.28 9.31
C ALA A 65 15.26 -5.13 9.16
N TYR A 66 15.72 -5.07 7.91
CA TYR A 66 17.11 -4.85 7.54
C TYR A 66 17.20 -3.48 6.88
N VAL A 67 18.03 -2.59 7.44
CA VAL A 67 18.12 -1.19 7.03
C VAL A 67 19.53 -0.87 6.59
N VAL A 68 19.67 -0.21 5.44
CA VAL A 68 20.94 0.21 4.88
C VAL A 68 20.83 1.65 4.36
N GLY A 69 21.95 2.35 4.24
CA GLY A 69 22.01 3.65 3.60
C GLY A 69 23.45 4.02 3.23
N PRO A 70 23.60 5.00 2.34
CA PRO A 70 24.90 5.39 1.81
C PRO A 70 25.81 5.92 2.91
N ALA A 71 27.01 5.34 3.00
CA ALA A 71 28.11 5.76 3.84
C ALA A 71 29.42 5.22 3.28
N THR A 72 30.54 5.85 3.58
CA THR A 72 31.88 5.44 3.09
C THR A 72 32.24 3.98 3.44
N ASN A 73 31.64 3.43 4.49
CA ASN A 73 31.65 2.01 4.82
C ASN A 73 30.21 1.66 5.17
N ALA A 74 29.41 1.35 4.18
CA ALA A 74 28.01 1.08 4.41
C ALA A 74 27.81 -0.10 5.34
N VAL A 75 26.89 0.03 6.26
CA VAL A 75 26.54 -0.98 7.25
C VAL A 75 25.09 -1.35 7.10
N LEU A 76 24.81 -2.63 6.98
CA LEU A 76 23.48 -3.20 7.06
C LEU A 76 23.15 -3.45 8.53
N TYR A 77 22.08 -2.86 9.02
CA TYR A 77 21.62 -2.97 10.40
C TYR A 77 20.36 -3.82 10.50
N GLN A 78 20.28 -4.68 11.52
CA GLN A 78 19.11 -5.48 11.81
C GLN A 78 18.31 -4.86 12.94
N TYR A 79 17.01 -4.71 12.71
CA TYR A 79 16.02 -4.29 13.71
C TYR A 79 15.06 -5.43 13.99
N GLY A 80 14.79 -5.72 15.26
CA GLY A 80 13.73 -6.63 15.70
C GLY A 80 12.42 -5.90 15.91
N LEU A 81 11.31 -6.49 15.48
CA LEU A 81 9.97 -6.03 15.76
C LEU A 81 9.31 -6.98 16.78
N SER A 82 9.07 -6.51 18.01
CA SER A 82 8.46 -7.35 19.05
C SER A 82 7.00 -7.74 18.72
N THR A 83 6.34 -6.94 17.88
CA THR A 83 5.08 -7.29 17.23
C THR A 83 5.32 -7.28 15.73
N ALA A 84 5.11 -8.41 15.07
CA ALA A 84 5.35 -8.55 13.65
C ALA A 84 4.56 -7.49 12.83
N TRP A 85 5.25 -6.83 11.88
CA TRP A 85 4.69 -5.79 11.02
C TRP A 85 4.16 -4.54 11.75
N ASP A 86 4.62 -4.28 12.99
CA ASP A 86 4.31 -3.08 13.73
C ASP A 86 5.58 -2.23 13.91
N ALA A 87 5.73 -1.18 13.09
CA ALA A 87 6.92 -0.33 13.09
C ALA A 87 7.17 0.34 14.46
N SER A 88 6.11 0.63 15.25
CA SER A 88 6.29 1.24 16.56
C SER A 88 7.03 0.36 17.56
N THR A 89 7.19 -0.93 17.27
CA THR A 89 7.89 -1.91 18.10
C THR A 89 9.31 -2.21 17.61
N GLY A 90 9.77 -1.51 16.56
CA GLY A 90 11.07 -1.70 15.96
C GLY A 90 12.21 -1.19 16.87
N SER A 91 13.21 -2.03 17.10
CA SER A 91 14.39 -1.70 17.88
C SER A 91 15.65 -2.34 17.29
N TYR A 92 16.78 -1.65 17.39
CA TYR A 92 18.06 -2.19 16.91
C TYR A 92 18.47 -3.42 17.73
N ASP A 93 18.75 -4.52 17.05
CA ASP A 93 19.09 -5.83 17.67
C ASP A 93 20.55 -5.91 18.13
N SER A 94 21.36 -4.87 17.93
CA SER A 94 22.82 -4.88 18.09
C SER A 94 23.51 -5.87 17.14
N VAL A 95 22.89 -6.10 15.97
CA VAL A 95 23.38 -6.97 14.89
C VAL A 95 23.55 -6.13 13.64
N SER A 96 24.75 -6.17 13.06
CA SER A 96 25.10 -5.45 11.85
C SER A 96 26.12 -6.19 11.00
N PHE A 97 26.20 -5.83 9.72
CA PHE A 97 27.18 -6.36 8.78
C PHE A 97 27.76 -5.20 7.96
N THR A 98 29.10 -5.10 7.92
CA THR A 98 29.80 -4.08 7.11
C THR A 98 29.88 -4.56 5.67
N LEU A 99 29.34 -3.76 4.76
CA LEU A 99 29.41 -3.99 3.33
C LEU A 99 30.75 -3.49 2.76
N THR A 100 31.10 -3.95 1.58
CA THR A 100 32.38 -3.59 0.92
C THR A 100 32.36 -2.13 0.45
N ASP A 101 31.18 -1.61 0.05
CA ASP A 101 31.02 -0.33 -0.62
C ASP A 101 29.80 0.45 -0.15
N ASN A 102 29.59 1.62 -0.75
CA ASN A 102 28.45 2.48 -0.50
C ASN A 102 27.15 1.84 -0.97
N ALA A 103 26.24 1.54 -0.06
CA ALA A 103 25.01 0.79 -0.31
C ALA A 103 23.75 1.66 -0.24
N GLY A 104 22.95 1.64 -1.31
CA GLY A 104 21.71 2.41 -1.40
C GLY A 104 20.43 1.64 -1.06
N ASN A 105 20.41 0.33 -1.30
CA ASN A 105 19.22 -0.51 -1.09
C ASN A 105 19.60 -1.97 -0.85
N VAL A 106 18.69 -2.74 -0.28
CA VAL A 106 18.88 -4.16 0.00
C VAL A 106 17.63 -4.97 -0.33
N PHE A 107 17.83 -6.16 -0.90
CA PHE A 107 16.80 -7.17 -1.15
C PHE A 107 17.28 -8.53 -0.69
N PHE A 108 16.43 -9.32 -0.07
CA PHE A 108 16.77 -10.71 0.32
C PHE A 108 15.98 -11.71 -0.53
N LYS A 109 16.65 -12.79 -0.90
CA LYS A 109 15.98 -13.98 -1.41
C LYS A 109 14.95 -14.47 -0.37
N PRO A 110 13.74 -14.93 -0.78
CA PRO A 110 12.68 -15.28 0.16
C PRO A 110 13.01 -16.34 1.21
N ASP A 111 14.01 -17.20 0.95
CA ASP A 111 14.50 -18.18 1.92
C ASP A 111 15.60 -17.65 2.86
N GLY A 112 16.07 -16.41 2.64
CA GLY A 112 17.09 -15.74 3.46
C GLY A 112 18.52 -16.24 3.22
N THR A 113 18.78 -17.04 2.20
CA THR A 113 20.11 -17.61 1.94
C THR A 113 21.00 -16.68 1.10
N SER A 114 20.45 -15.62 0.52
CA SER A 114 21.19 -14.62 -0.23
C SER A 114 20.59 -13.23 -0.03
N MET A 115 21.42 -12.21 -0.09
CA MET A 115 21.00 -10.82 -0.18
C MET A 115 21.68 -10.11 -1.35
N TYR A 116 21.02 -9.09 -1.84
CA TYR A 116 21.42 -8.25 -2.98
C TYR A 116 21.44 -6.81 -2.54
N VAL A 117 22.55 -6.11 -2.82
CA VAL A 117 22.78 -4.75 -2.34
C VAL A 117 23.11 -3.84 -3.51
N MET A 118 22.37 -2.74 -3.65
CA MET A 118 22.68 -1.71 -4.64
C MET A 118 23.97 -0.99 -4.23
N ASN A 119 25.04 -1.19 -5.00
CA ASN A 119 26.34 -0.57 -4.81
C ASN A 119 26.39 0.73 -5.63
N SER A 120 26.33 1.87 -4.96
CA SER A 120 26.33 3.19 -5.60
C SER A 120 27.75 3.68 -5.96
N THR A 121 28.79 2.96 -5.61
CA THR A 121 30.19 3.28 -5.96
C THR A 121 30.54 2.77 -7.34
N ASP A 122 30.13 1.53 -7.64
CA ASP A 122 30.51 0.81 -8.86
C ASP A 122 29.37 0.69 -9.86
N ASP A 123 28.22 1.36 -9.63
CA ASP A 123 27.01 1.26 -10.44
C ASP A 123 26.61 -0.19 -10.69
N ALA A 124 26.52 -0.93 -9.60
CA ALA A 124 26.38 -2.39 -9.63
C ALA A 124 25.38 -2.90 -8.57
N LEU A 125 24.96 -4.13 -8.77
CA LEU A 125 24.24 -4.92 -7.79
C LEU A 125 25.17 -6.01 -7.26
N ASP A 126 25.46 -5.99 -5.96
CA ASP A 126 26.29 -6.99 -5.30
C ASP A 126 25.45 -8.09 -4.69
N GLN A 127 25.88 -9.34 -4.86
CA GLN A 127 25.27 -10.52 -4.24
C GLN A 127 26.14 -11.04 -3.11
N TYR A 128 25.51 -11.30 -1.98
CA TYR A 128 26.09 -11.95 -0.81
C TYR A 128 25.35 -13.24 -0.51
N ASN A 129 26.08 -14.30 -0.18
CA ASN A 129 25.50 -15.55 0.30
C ASN A 129 25.56 -15.61 1.83
N LEU A 130 24.47 -16.08 2.46
CA LEU A 130 24.37 -16.27 3.90
C LEU A 130 24.45 -17.77 4.22
N SER A 131 25.44 -18.17 5.01
CA SER A 131 25.60 -19.58 5.42
C SER A 131 24.53 -20.02 6.43
N ILE A 132 23.94 -19.07 7.14
CA ILE A 132 22.77 -19.25 8.01
C ILE A 132 21.68 -18.30 7.52
N ALA A 133 20.54 -18.84 7.12
CA ALA A 133 19.44 -18.05 6.57
C ALA A 133 19.00 -16.92 7.52
N TRP A 134 18.90 -15.69 7.00
CA TRP A 134 18.51 -14.47 7.72
C TRP A 134 19.52 -13.98 8.79
N ASP A 135 20.67 -14.63 8.94
CA ASP A 135 21.75 -14.16 9.79
C ASP A 135 22.76 -13.35 8.96
N ILE A 136 22.63 -12.03 8.99
CA ILE A 136 23.50 -11.13 8.21
C ILE A 136 24.98 -11.21 8.62
N THR A 137 25.29 -11.69 9.82
CA THR A 137 26.68 -11.86 10.28
C THR A 137 27.36 -13.03 9.60
N SER A 138 26.58 -13.94 9.00
CA SER A 138 27.06 -15.09 8.25
C SER A 138 27.27 -14.81 6.75
N SER A 139 27.13 -13.54 6.34
CA SER A 139 27.20 -13.12 4.94
C SER A 139 28.63 -13.14 4.41
N SER A 140 28.77 -13.54 3.14
CA SER A 140 30.01 -13.45 2.37
C SER A 140 29.70 -12.93 0.97
N TYR A 141 30.54 -12.01 0.48
CA TYR A 141 30.44 -11.51 -0.89
C TYR A 141 30.59 -12.66 -1.89
N SER A 142 29.78 -12.66 -2.94
CA SER A 142 29.75 -13.70 -3.96
C SER A 142 30.15 -13.19 -5.34
N GLN A 143 29.42 -12.16 -5.83
CA GLN A 143 29.59 -11.63 -7.17
C GLN A 143 28.89 -10.28 -7.32
N SER A 144 29.13 -9.61 -8.45
CA SER A 144 28.53 -8.33 -8.80
C SER A 144 27.99 -8.35 -10.23
N PHE A 145 26.95 -7.53 -10.49
CA PHE A 145 26.36 -7.28 -11.80
C PHE A 145 26.31 -5.77 -12.06
N SER A 146 26.99 -5.27 -13.10
CA SER A 146 26.95 -3.87 -13.45
C SER A 146 25.69 -3.51 -14.24
N HIS A 147 25.00 -2.46 -13.81
CA HIS A 147 23.85 -1.85 -14.50
C HIS A 147 24.20 -0.50 -15.14
N ALA A 148 25.45 -0.05 -15.08
CA ALA A 148 25.92 1.25 -15.56
C ALA A 148 25.55 1.57 -17.03
N THR A 149 25.42 0.54 -17.88
CA THR A 149 25.02 0.74 -19.29
C THR A 149 23.57 1.25 -19.40
N GLN A 150 22.70 0.88 -18.50
CA GLN A 150 21.30 1.29 -18.47
C GLN A 150 21.11 2.55 -17.61
N ASP A 151 21.71 2.58 -16.41
CA ASP A 151 21.65 3.73 -15.52
C ASP A 151 22.86 3.73 -14.58
N ASP A 152 23.62 4.83 -14.60
CA ASP A 152 24.83 5.02 -13.80
C ASP A 152 24.55 5.51 -12.36
N ASN A 153 23.30 5.56 -11.95
CA ASN A 153 22.90 6.00 -10.61
C ASN A 153 21.60 5.32 -10.14
N ALA A 154 21.46 4.01 -10.39
CA ALA A 154 20.27 3.30 -9.96
C ALA A 154 20.19 3.19 -8.42
N LYS A 155 18.96 3.19 -7.89
CA LYS A 155 18.69 3.23 -6.45
C LYS A 155 17.88 2.04 -5.94
N GLY A 156 16.90 1.56 -6.68
CA GLY A 156 15.96 0.54 -6.25
C GLY A 156 16.18 -0.81 -6.92
N ILE A 157 15.92 -1.89 -6.19
CA ILE A 157 15.98 -3.26 -6.66
C ILE A 157 14.76 -4.05 -6.21
N PHE A 158 14.21 -4.87 -7.09
CA PHE A 158 13.20 -5.86 -6.78
C PHE A 158 13.39 -7.14 -7.62
N PHE A 159 13.16 -8.30 -7.02
CA PHE A 159 13.14 -9.57 -7.74
C PHE A 159 11.75 -10.16 -7.79
N LYS A 160 11.39 -10.75 -8.93
CA LYS A 160 10.23 -11.64 -9.01
C LYS A 160 10.42 -12.79 -8.01
N PRO A 161 9.36 -13.25 -7.30
CA PRO A 161 9.49 -14.25 -6.23
C PRO A 161 10.13 -15.58 -6.61
N ASP A 162 10.12 -15.94 -7.88
CA ASP A 162 10.82 -17.13 -8.39
C ASP A 162 12.29 -16.90 -8.80
N GLY A 163 12.75 -15.65 -8.72
CA GLY A 163 14.12 -15.24 -9.05
C GLY A 163 14.47 -15.21 -10.54
N THR A 164 13.51 -15.40 -11.43
CA THR A 164 13.76 -15.43 -12.88
C THR A 164 13.83 -14.04 -13.52
N LYS A 165 13.39 -12.99 -12.79
CA LYS A 165 13.45 -11.60 -13.22
C LYS A 165 13.93 -10.70 -12.08
N MET A 166 14.60 -9.60 -12.44
CA MET A 166 14.87 -8.49 -11.56
C MET A 166 14.51 -7.16 -12.23
N TYR A 167 14.20 -6.17 -11.39
CA TYR A 167 13.82 -4.82 -11.78
C TYR A 167 14.67 -3.81 -11.04
N ILE A 168 15.24 -2.85 -11.77
CA ILE A 168 16.11 -1.81 -11.23
C ILE A 168 15.47 -0.44 -11.48
N ALA A 169 15.32 0.37 -10.43
CA ALA A 169 14.87 1.76 -10.54
C ALA A 169 16.08 2.67 -10.73
N GLY A 170 16.17 3.29 -11.92
CA GLY A 170 17.26 4.16 -12.33
C GLY A 170 16.91 5.63 -12.11
N TRP A 171 17.74 6.31 -11.37
CA TRP A 171 17.62 7.72 -11.03
C TRP A 171 17.94 8.66 -12.19
N THR A 172 19.02 8.39 -12.93
CA THR A 172 19.54 9.29 -13.95
C THR A 172 18.62 9.37 -15.18
N ASN A 173 18.07 8.24 -15.60
CA ASN A 173 17.26 8.15 -16.81
C ASN A 173 15.75 8.08 -16.55
N ASP A 174 15.32 8.21 -15.30
CA ASP A 174 13.90 8.21 -14.89
C ASP A 174 13.13 6.95 -15.33
N LYS A 175 13.75 5.78 -15.20
CA LYS A 175 13.20 4.51 -15.70
C LYS A 175 13.20 3.41 -14.67
N VAL A 176 12.36 2.41 -14.91
CA VAL A 176 12.51 1.06 -14.34
C VAL A 176 12.98 0.13 -15.45
N TYR A 177 14.04 -0.62 -15.18
CA TYR A 177 14.66 -1.57 -16.10
C TYR A 177 14.30 -2.99 -15.71
N GLU A 178 13.98 -3.83 -16.69
CA GLU A 178 13.67 -5.26 -16.53
C GLU A 178 14.81 -6.11 -17.05
N TYR A 179 15.22 -7.10 -16.26
CA TYR A 179 16.23 -8.10 -16.62
C TYR A 179 15.66 -9.50 -16.42
N ASN A 180 16.00 -10.42 -17.34
CA ASN A 180 15.81 -11.86 -17.14
C ASN A 180 17.06 -12.49 -16.56
N LEU A 181 16.89 -13.45 -15.65
CA LEU A 181 17.96 -14.29 -15.13
C LEU A 181 17.77 -15.70 -15.68
N SER A 182 18.75 -16.21 -16.44
CA SER A 182 18.68 -17.57 -17.00
C SER A 182 18.85 -18.65 -15.93
N THR A 183 19.51 -18.31 -14.82
CA THR A 183 19.56 -19.10 -13.59
C THR A 183 18.90 -18.26 -12.49
N ALA A 184 17.82 -18.78 -11.91
CA ALA A 184 17.07 -18.03 -10.87
C ALA A 184 17.98 -17.61 -9.71
N TRP A 185 17.89 -16.33 -9.31
CA TRP A 185 18.66 -15.74 -8.20
C TRP A 185 20.17 -15.59 -8.45
N ASP A 186 20.66 -15.88 -9.64
CA ASP A 186 22.07 -15.71 -10.02
C ASP A 186 22.22 -14.47 -10.91
N ILE A 187 22.65 -13.35 -10.31
CA ILE A 187 22.77 -12.06 -11.03
C ILE A 187 23.83 -12.06 -12.12
N SER A 188 24.78 -13.00 -12.13
CA SER A 188 25.76 -13.14 -13.22
C SER A 188 25.11 -13.56 -14.53
N THR A 189 23.89 -14.12 -14.47
CA THR A 189 23.13 -14.58 -15.64
C THR A 189 22.10 -13.55 -16.12
N ALA A 190 22.12 -12.35 -15.54
CA ALA A 190 21.16 -11.29 -15.86
C ALA A 190 21.38 -10.74 -17.28
N SER A 191 20.30 -10.57 -18.01
CA SER A 191 20.26 -9.96 -19.34
C SER A 191 19.16 -8.92 -19.41
N TYR A 192 19.49 -7.71 -19.90
CA TYR A 192 18.54 -6.63 -20.10
C TYR A 192 17.44 -7.04 -21.10
N VAL A 193 16.20 -6.68 -20.80
CA VAL A 193 15.02 -6.96 -21.62
C VAL A 193 14.43 -5.68 -22.18
N GLN A 194 14.02 -4.78 -21.29
CA GLN A 194 13.28 -3.56 -21.63
C GLN A 194 13.29 -2.56 -20.48
N ASP A 195 12.78 -1.37 -20.75
CA ASP A 195 12.59 -0.33 -19.74
C ASP A 195 11.20 0.33 -19.82
N LEU A 196 10.81 0.99 -18.75
CA LEU A 196 9.61 1.81 -18.65
C LEU A 196 9.99 3.19 -18.11
N SER A 197 9.65 4.25 -18.85
CA SER A 197 9.78 5.63 -18.35
C SER A 197 8.75 5.90 -17.26
N ILE A 198 9.23 6.35 -16.10
CA ILE A 198 8.38 6.62 -14.93
C ILE A 198 7.89 8.06 -14.99
N ARG A 199 6.54 8.22 -14.91
CA ARG A 199 5.89 9.52 -14.88
C ARG A 199 6.44 10.49 -15.97
N PRO A 200 6.34 10.14 -17.24
CA PRO A 200 6.84 11.01 -18.33
C PRO A 200 6.08 12.35 -18.42
N ASP A 201 5.00 12.51 -17.64
CA ASP A 201 4.23 13.75 -17.48
C ASP A 201 4.88 14.74 -16.51
N ILE A 202 5.90 14.34 -15.76
CA ILE A 202 6.68 15.20 -14.87
C ILE A 202 8.17 15.19 -15.23
N THR A 203 8.84 16.29 -14.90
CA THR A 203 10.28 16.44 -15.20
C THR A 203 11.11 15.86 -14.06
N ASN A 204 12.06 14.98 -14.39
CA ASN A 204 12.99 14.34 -13.45
C ASN A 204 12.28 13.73 -12.22
N PRO A 205 11.44 12.70 -12.39
CA PRO A 205 10.77 12.06 -11.26
C PRO A 205 11.73 11.39 -10.27
N ASN A 206 12.98 11.11 -10.69
CA ASN A 206 14.03 10.52 -9.87
C ASN A 206 13.55 9.27 -9.12
N PRO A 207 13.31 8.14 -9.81
CA PRO A 207 12.90 6.88 -9.16
C PRO A 207 13.94 6.37 -8.18
N THR A 208 13.51 6.00 -6.96
CA THR A 208 14.39 5.55 -5.89
C THR A 208 14.12 4.14 -5.43
N GLY A 209 12.89 3.66 -5.56
CA GLY A 209 12.48 2.33 -5.15
C GLY A 209 11.43 1.75 -6.08
N VAL A 210 11.40 0.44 -6.20
CA VAL A 210 10.41 -0.32 -6.95
C VAL A 210 9.92 -1.51 -6.15
N PHE A 211 8.62 -1.78 -6.22
CA PHE A 211 7.96 -2.92 -5.57
C PHE A 211 6.87 -3.47 -6.49
N PHE A 212 6.70 -4.79 -6.50
CA PHE A 212 5.59 -5.46 -7.18
C PHE A 212 4.72 -6.24 -6.22
N THR A 213 3.42 -6.28 -6.48
CA THR A 213 2.51 -7.21 -5.80
C THR A 213 2.89 -8.67 -6.09
N PRO A 214 2.58 -9.63 -5.19
CA PRO A 214 2.94 -11.03 -5.38
C PRO A 214 2.42 -11.68 -6.67
N ASP A 215 1.31 -11.16 -7.23
CA ASP A 215 0.74 -11.60 -8.51
C ASP A 215 1.42 -10.93 -9.73
N GLY A 216 2.25 -9.91 -9.51
CA GLY A 216 2.93 -9.16 -10.56
C GLY A 216 2.04 -8.23 -11.39
N LEU A 217 0.79 -8.01 -10.97
CA LEU A 217 -0.18 -7.20 -11.71
C LEU A 217 -0.20 -5.72 -11.28
N SER A 218 0.48 -5.37 -10.19
CA SER A 218 0.71 -3.98 -9.80
C SER A 218 2.17 -3.72 -9.49
N MET A 219 2.66 -2.56 -9.91
CA MET A 219 3.99 -2.04 -9.61
C MET A 219 3.86 -0.70 -8.89
N PHE A 220 4.71 -0.48 -7.89
CA PHE A 220 4.83 0.76 -7.15
C PHE A 220 6.24 1.31 -7.31
N VAL A 221 6.34 2.62 -7.55
CA VAL A 221 7.62 3.30 -7.73
C VAL A 221 7.65 4.56 -6.88
N ASN A 222 8.70 4.69 -6.06
CA ASN A 222 8.97 5.93 -5.33
C ASN A 222 9.62 6.94 -6.24
N THR A 223 9.24 8.20 -6.10
CA THR A 223 9.87 9.33 -6.80
C THR A 223 10.12 10.49 -5.85
N LEU A 224 11.21 11.25 -6.06
CA LEU A 224 11.59 12.38 -5.20
C LEU A 224 11.24 13.75 -5.76
N ALA A 225 11.08 13.89 -7.06
CA ALA A 225 10.80 15.17 -7.70
C ALA A 225 9.58 15.09 -8.62
N PRO A 226 8.81 16.17 -8.80
CA PRO A 226 8.87 17.44 -8.08
C PRO A 226 8.33 17.34 -6.65
N ALA A 227 7.85 16.16 -6.23
CA ALA A 227 7.37 15.87 -4.89
C ALA A 227 7.56 14.38 -4.54
N SER A 228 7.48 14.08 -3.26
CA SER A 228 7.70 12.77 -2.65
C SER A 228 6.49 11.85 -2.87
N TYR A 229 6.43 11.20 -4.03
CA TYR A 229 5.30 10.36 -4.43
C TYR A 229 5.64 8.87 -4.39
N ILE A 230 4.62 8.07 -4.08
CA ILE A 230 4.59 6.65 -4.38
C ILE A 230 3.56 6.47 -5.50
N SER A 231 4.04 6.15 -6.71
CA SER A 231 3.22 5.98 -7.90
C SER A 231 2.83 4.52 -8.08
N LYS A 232 1.56 4.25 -8.42
CA LYS A 232 1.03 2.92 -8.72
C LYS A 232 0.79 2.75 -10.20
N TYR A 233 1.19 1.60 -10.72
CA TYR A 233 0.95 1.15 -12.09
C TYR A 233 0.21 -0.19 -12.07
N SER A 234 -0.73 -0.41 -12.99
CA SER A 234 -1.32 -1.71 -13.27
C SER A 234 -0.67 -2.33 -14.51
N LEU A 235 -0.38 -3.60 -14.47
CA LEU A 235 0.16 -4.37 -15.58
C LEU A 235 -0.94 -5.28 -16.14
N SER A 236 -1.14 -5.28 -17.47
CA SER A 236 -2.10 -6.18 -18.12
C SER A 236 -1.53 -7.59 -18.29
N VAL A 237 -0.19 -7.73 -18.28
CA VAL A 237 0.53 -9.01 -18.23
C VAL A 237 1.42 -8.99 -17.00
N ALA A 238 1.25 -9.97 -16.12
CA ALA A 238 2.01 -10.06 -14.87
C ALA A 238 3.53 -10.06 -15.14
N TRP A 239 4.26 -9.21 -14.37
CA TRP A 239 5.72 -9.12 -14.46
C TRP A 239 6.29 -8.60 -15.79
N ASP A 240 5.49 -8.00 -16.64
CA ASP A 240 5.89 -7.39 -17.92
C ASP A 240 5.66 -5.87 -17.86
N ILE A 241 6.75 -5.11 -17.60
CA ILE A 241 6.65 -3.66 -17.42
C ILE A 241 6.27 -2.90 -18.70
N SER A 242 6.38 -3.50 -19.90
CA SER A 242 5.90 -2.88 -21.14
C SER A 242 4.39 -2.70 -21.18
N THR A 243 3.66 -3.48 -20.34
CA THR A 243 2.20 -3.44 -20.24
C THR A 243 1.70 -2.52 -19.11
N ALA A 244 2.62 -1.83 -18.43
CA ALA A 244 2.29 -1.00 -17.28
C ALA A 244 1.54 0.27 -17.68
N THR A 245 0.47 0.55 -16.96
CA THR A 245 -0.32 1.77 -17.10
C THR A 245 -0.36 2.50 -15.75
N TYR A 246 0.00 3.78 -15.74
CA TYR A 246 -0.07 4.62 -14.55
C TYR A 246 -1.53 4.77 -14.08
N ASN A 247 -1.75 4.61 -12.77
CA ASN A 247 -3.08 4.70 -12.15
C ASN A 247 -3.24 5.92 -11.25
N SER A 248 -2.36 6.02 -10.24
CA SER A 248 -2.49 6.99 -9.15
C SER A 248 -1.17 7.17 -8.41
N PHE A 249 -1.13 8.14 -7.52
CA PHE A 249 -0.02 8.31 -6.59
C PHE A 249 -0.53 8.58 -5.16
N LEU A 250 0.34 8.36 -4.19
CA LEU A 250 0.23 8.81 -2.81
C LEU A 250 1.31 9.85 -2.55
N ASP A 251 0.92 11.02 -2.06
CA ASP A 251 1.84 12.02 -1.54
C ASP A 251 2.20 11.68 -0.08
N VAL A 252 3.48 11.49 0.19
CA VAL A 252 4.00 11.13 1.52
C VAL A 252 4.83 12.24 2.16
N ILE A 253 4.94 13.41 1.51
CA ILE A 253 5.83 14.51 1.92
C ILE A 253 5.59 14.99 3.36
N GLY A 254 4.36 14.91 3.85
CA GLY A 254 4.00 15.30 5.22
C GLY A 254 4.58 14.39 6.31
N VAL A 255 5.10 13.21 5.94
CA VAL A 255 5.64 12.21 6.88
C VAL A 255 7.04 11.77 6.46
N ALA A 256 7.20 11.32 5.22
CA ALA A 256 8.46 10.84 4.64
C ALA A 256 8.88 11.80 3.54
N THR A 257 9.67 12.83 3.87
CA THR A 257 10.01 13.92 2.94
C THR A 257 10.92 13.51 1.78
N SER A 258 11.56 12.36 1.86
CA SER A 258 12.37 11.76 0.80
C SER A 258 12.16 10.25 0.80
N PRO A 259 11.10 9.71 0.18
CA PRO A 259 10.83 8.28 0.17
C PRO A 259 11.82 7.56 -0.78
N TYR A 260 12.77 6.81 -0.22
CA TYR A 260 13.77 6.09 -1.04
C TYR A 260 13.34 4.66 -1.36
N GLN A 261 12.81 3.93 -0.38
CA GLN A 261 12.34 2.56 -0.61
C GLN A 261 10.99 2.35 0.06
N ILE A 262 10.19 1.46 -0.55
CA ILE A 262 8.97 0.94 0.04
C ILE A 262 9.06 -0.57 0.22
N ALA A 263 8.41 -1.04 1.25
CA ALA A 263 8.12 -2.45 1.45
C ALA A 263 6.65 -2.60 1.82
N PHE A 264 6.05 -3.74 1.48
CA PHE A 264 4.71 -4.07 1.90
C PHE A 264 4.69 -5.35 2.71
N LYS A 265 3.78 -5.43 3.67
CA LYS A 265 3.36 -6.71 4.24
C LYS A 265 2.80 -7.58 3.11
N PRO A 266 3.05 -8.90 3.09
CA PRO A 266 2.66 -9.78 1.98
C PRO A 266 1.16 -9.76 1.61
N ASP A 267 0.27 -9.46 2.56
CA ASP A 267 -1.16 -9.31 2.30
C ASP A 267 -1.55 -7.90 1.78
N GLY A 268 -0.58 -7.00 1.64
CA GLY A 268 -0.78 -5.63 1.18
C GLY A 268 -1.51 -4.71 2.14
N THR A 269 -1.73 -5.12 3.38
CA THR A 269 -2.49 -4.32 4.37
C THR A 269 -1.66 -3.22 5.02
N LYS A 270 -0.33 -3.34 4.95
CA LYS A 270 0.62 -2.35 5.47
C LYS A 270 1.69 -2.05 4.42
N MET A 271 2.09 -0.79 4.38
CA MET A 271 3.21 -0.27 3.59
C MET A 271 4.19 0.42 4.53
N PHE A 272 5.47 0.25 4.27
CA PHE A 272 6.56 0.86 5.01
C PHE A 272 7.39 1.70 4.06
N VAL A 273 7.69 2.94 4.47
CA VAL A 273 8.47 3.89 3.69
C VAL A 273 9.71 4.26 4.48
N VAL A 274 10.89 4.05 3.91
CA VAL A 274 12.14 4.57 4.50
C VAL A 274 12.43 5.95 3.92
N SER A 275 12.83 6.88 4.77
CA SER A 275 13.17 8.25 4.40
C SER A 275 14.42 8.72 5.14
N PRO A 276 15.53 8.99 4.41
CA PRO A 276 16.77 9.44 5.02
C PRO A 276 16.68 10.84 5.64
N THR A 277 15.84 11.72 5.12
CA THR A 277 15.72 13.10 5.62
C THR A 277 14.87 13.20 6.89
N THR A 278 14.06 12.19 7.18
CA THR A 278 13.26 12.08 8.42
C THR A 278 13.76 10.95 9.32
N ASP A 279 14.91 10.35 8.99
CA ASP A 279 15.66 9.37 9.79
C ASP A 279 14.83 8.21 10.33
N GLY A 280 14.01 7.60 9.47
CA GLY A 280 13.13 6.53 9.95
C GLY A 280 12.45 5.68 8.90
N VAL A 281 11.78 4.65 9.41
CA VAL A 281 10.86 3.79 8.66
C VAL A 281 9.45 4.05 9.16
N PHE A 282 8.56 4.47 8.26
CA PHE A 282 7.20 4.94 8.54
C PHE A 282 6.18 3.94 8.04
N GLN A 283 5.19 3.61 8.86
CA GLN A 283 4.16 2.63 8.54
C GLN A 283 2.86 3.29 8.11
N TYR A 284 2.31 2.79 7.02
CA TYR A 284 1.00 3.17 6.49
C TYR A 284 0.06 1.97 6.44
N SER A 285 -1.21 2.18 6.75
CA SER A 285 -2.29 1.28 6.36
C SER A 285 -2.62 1.49 4.88
N THR A 286 -2.76 0.41 4.12
CA THR A 286 -3.07 0.42 2.68
C THR A 286 -4.30 -0.42 2.37
N VAL A 287 -5.12 -0.70 3.37
CA VAL A 287 -6.40 -1.38 3.21
C VAL A 287 -7.48 -0.36 2.88
N GLY A 288 -8.11 -0.55 1.72
CA GLY A 288 -9.44 -0.04 1.50
C GLY A 288 -10.43 -1.09 2.01
N TYR A 289 -11.21 -0.74 3.02
CA TYR A 289 -12.36 -1.55 3.38
C TYR A 289 -13.51 -1.23 2.46
N THR A 290 -14.18 -2.25 1.92
CA THR A 290 -15.44 -2.09 1.23
C THR A 290 -16.55 -2.58 2.13
N GLN A 291 -17.46 -1.68 2.49
CA GLN A 291 -18.68 -2.01 3.21
C GLN A 291 -19.82 -2.09 2.20
N THR A 292 -20.25 -3.30 1.86
CA THR A 292 -21.37 -3.51 0.95
C THR A 292 -22.66 -3.62 1.76
N LEU A 293 -23.63 -2.78 1.42
CA LEU A 293 -24.95 -2.76 2.03
C LEU A 293 -25.96 -3.28 1.00
N ASP A 294 -26.49 -4.48 1.25
CA ASP A 294 -27.47 -5.13 0.38
C ASP A 294 -28.88 -4.63 0.70
N LEU A 295 -29.39 -3.72 -0.11
CA LEU A 295 -30.70 -3.06 0.09
C LEU A 295 -31.90 -4.01 -0.04
N SER A 296 -31.68 -5.23 -0.56
CA SER A 296 -32.71 -6.27 -0.58
C SER A 296 -32.95 -6.90 0.78
N THR A 297 -31.99 -6.78 1.72
CA THR A 297 -32.00 -7.45 3.01
C THR A 297 -32.58 -6.62 4.16
N GLY A 298 -32.60 -5.28 4.03
CA GLY A 298 -33.12 -4.41 5.08
C GLY A 298 -33.10 -2.91 4.71
N THR A 299 -33.54 -2.10 5.66
CA THR A 299 -33.57 -0.63 5.57
C THR A 299 -32.78 0.07 6.67
N TYR A 300 -32.12 -0.72 7.52
CA TYR A 300 -31.23 -0.21 8.55
C TYR A 300 -29.93 -1.06 8.53
N PHE A 301 -28.80 -0.40 8.45
CA PHE A 301 -27.48 -1.00 8.45
C PHE A 301 -26.63 -0.32 9.52
N SER A 302 -25.71 -1.09 10.14
CA SER A 302 -24.76 -0.54 11.12
C SER A 302 -23.41 -1.20 10.91
N PHE A 303 -22.33 -0.41 10.84
CA PHE A 303 -20.99 -0.93 10.77
C PHE A 303 -19.98 -0.05 11.53
N THR A 304 -18.87 -0.67 11.92
CA THR A 304 -17.69 0.02 12.47
C THR A 304 -16.59 0.00 11.40
N PRO A 305 -16.12 1.15 10.92
CA PRO A 305 -14.97 1.22 10.04
C PRO A 305 -13.75 0.58 10.72
N SER A 306 -12.89 -0.04 9.92
CA SER A 306 -11.59 -0.54 10.39
C SER A 306 -10.44 0.15 9.65
N GLY A 307 -10.64 1.39 9.24
CA GLY A 307 -9.79 2.23 8.39
C GLY A 307 -10.60 2.89 7.30
N ALA A 308 -9.94 3.55 6.32
CA ALA A 308 -10.62 4.21 5.21
C ALA A 308 -11.56 3.24 4.49
N THR A 309 -12.86 3.52 4.53
CA THR A 309 -13.91 2.58 4.10
C THR A 309 -14.65 3.14 2.89
N THR A 310 -14.73 2.34 1.82
CA THR A 310 -15.61 2.61 0.66
C THR A 310 -16.94 1.90 0.87
N VAL A 311 -18.03 2.63 0.89
CA VAL A 311 -19.38 2.07 0.97
C VAL A 311 -19.90 1.79 -0.44
N SER A 312 -20.56 0.67 -0.61
CA SER A 312 -21.31 0.34 -1.84
C SER A 312 -22.74 -0.09 -1.49
N PHE A 313 -23.68 0.28 -2.36
CA PHE A 313 -25.09 -0.17 -2.26
C PHE A 313 -25.34 -1.20 -3.37
N THR A 314 -25.90 -2.34 -3.01
CA THR A 314 -26.25 -3.42 -3.94
C THR A 314 -27.73 -3.76 -3.87
N ASN A 315 -28.24 -4.42 -4.91
CA ASN A 315 -29.64 -4.85 -4.98
C ASN A 315 -30.66 -3.76 -4.63
N PRO A 316 -30.58 -2.56 -5.25
CA PRO A 316 -31.59 -1.53 -5.06
C PRO A 316 -32.95 -2.03 -5.55
N PRO A 317 -34.06 -1.46 -5.07
CA PRO A 317 -35.39 -1.79 -5.58
C PRO A 317 -35.52 -1.39 -7.07
N ALA A 318 -36.49 -1.98 -7.75
CA ALA A 318 -36.76 -1.62 -9.14
C ALA A 318 -37.06 -0.12 -9.29
N SER A 319 -36.70 0.44 -10.45
CA SER A 319 -37.01 1.83 -10.79
C SER A 319 -38.52 2.12 -10.66
N GLY A 320 -38.85 3.28 -10.12
CA GLY A 320 -40.24 3.68 -9.82
C GLY A 320 -40.72 3.30 -8.42
N LEU A 321 -39.95 2.53 -7.65
CA LEU A 321 -40.21 2.27 -6.23
C LEU A 321 -39.32 3.14 -5.38
N ALA A 322 -39.94 3.88 -4.43
CA ALA A 322 -39.19 4.66 -3.46
C ALA A 322 -38.70 3.76 -2.30
N VAL A 323 -37.41 3.78 -2.00
CA VAL A 323 -36.85 3.15 -0.83
C VAL A 323 -36.01 4.15 -0.06
N GLY A 324 -36.31 4.26 1.25
CA GLY A 324 -35.46 4.96 2.22
C GLY A 324 -34.76 3.95 3.13
N PHE A 325 -33.51 4.21 3.49
CA PHE A 325 -32.74 3.40 4.43
C PHE A 325 -31.83 4.28 5.28
N ALA A 326 -31.43 3.74 6.43
CA ALA A 326 -30.51 4.40 7.34
C ALA A 326 -29.23 3.57 7.49
N VAL A 327 -28.11 4.28 7.65
CA VAL A 327 -26.79 3.69 7.88
C VAL A 327 -26.24 4.32 9.15
N GLU A 328 -26.05 3.51 10.17
CA GLU A 328 -25.33 3.88 11.39
C GLU A 328 -23.84 3.54 11.18
N VAL A 329 -22.98 4.53 11.35
CA VAL A 329 -21.53 4.35 11.37
C VAL A 329 -21.07 4.55 12.81
N VAL A 330 -20.50 3.51 13.42
CA VAL A 330 -19.85 3.61 14.73
C VAL A 330 -18.42 4.08 14.46
N GLY A 331 -18.24 5.40 14.36
CA GLY A 331 -17.03 6.01 13.82
C GLY A 331 -15.81 5.85 14.71
N ASP A 332 -14.66 5.68 14.08
CA ASP A 332 -13.32 5.69 14.67
C ASP A 332 -12.47 6.88 14.17
N GLY A 333 -13.08 7.77 13.38
CA GLY A 333 -12.42 8.89 12.70
C GLY A 333 -11.90 8.54 11.31
N SER A 334 -12.04 7.29 10.86
CA SER A 334 -11.64 6.87 9.53
C SER A 334 -12.49 7.51 8.43
N ALA A 335 -11.87 7.81 7.28
CA ALA A 335 -12.56 8.39 6.14
C ALA A 335 -13.60 7.41 5.56
N ILE A 336 -14.79 7.91 5.27
CA ILE A 336 -15.84 7.17 4.57
C ILE A 336 -15.98 7.73 3.15
N THR A 337 -15.80 6.85 2.15
CA THR A 337 -16.06 7.16 0.74
C THR A 337 -17.43 6.58 0.36
N TRP A 338 -18.36 7.45 0.10
CA TRP A 338 -19.71 7.07 -0.33
C TRP A 338 -19.79 6.90 -1.86
N PRO A 339 -20.74 6.11 -2.40
CA PRO A 339 -20.89 5.94 -3.85
C PRO A 339 -21.07 7.29 -4.58
N ALA A 340 -20.46 7.43 -5.76
CA ALA A 340 -20.58 8.64 -6.59
C ALA A 340 -22.04 8.95 -7.01
N SER A 341 -22.92 7.94 -6.97
CA SER A 341 -24.37 8.08 -7.18
C SER A 341 -25.09 8.81 -6.03
N VAL A 342 -24.44 9.05 -4.89
CA VAL A 342 -25.05 9.80 -3.78
C VAL A 342 -24.97 11.30 -4.07
N LYS A 343 -26.13 11.96 -4.04
CA LYS A 343 -26.26 13.41 -4.07
C LYS A 343 -26.54 13.89 -2.64
N TRP A 344 -25.60 14.62 -2.09
CA TRP A 344 -25.67 15.11 -0.71
C TRP A 344 -26.51 16.39 -0.60
N HIS A 345 -27.19 16.56 0.51
CA HIS A 345 -28.04 17.73 0.80
C HIS A 345 -27.26 19.05 0.67
N GLU A 346 -25.99 19.07 1.06
CA GLU A 346 -25.11 20.26 1.00
C GLU A 346 -24.09 20.17 -0.16
N ALA A 347 -24.38 19.39 -1.18
CA ALA A 347 -23.53 19.11 -2.34
C ALA A 347 -22.18 18.42 -2.04
N THR A 348 -21.79 18.27 -0.78
CA THR A 348 -20.55 17.65 -0.34
C THR A 348 -20.85 16.53 0.65
N ALA A 349 -20.16 15.41 0.53
CA ALA A 349 -20.26 14.34 1.50
C ALA A 349 -19.82 14.84 2.89
N PRO A 350 -20.60 14.60 3.95
CA PRO A 350 -20.18 14.95 5.30
C PRO A 350 -18.90 14.21 5.71
N THR A 351 -17.99 14.91 6.39
CA THR A 351 -16.81 14.30 6.98
C THR A 351 -17.23 13.36 8.11
N ALA A 352 -16.65 12.15 8.13
CA ALA A 352 -16.83 11.20 9.21
C ALA A 352 -16.09 11.66 10.48
N THR A 353 -16.66 11.34 11.65
CA THR A 353 -16.09 11.67 12.95
C THR A 353 -15.75 10.41 13.75
N ALA A 354 -15.09 10.55 14.89
CA ALA A 354 -14.79 9.43 15.80
C ALA A 354 -15.97 9.09 16.73
N THR A 355 -17.18 9.50 16.37
CA THR A 355 -18.39 9.24 17.15
C THR A 355 -19.40 8.44 16.33
N LYS A 356 -20.46 7.97 17.00
CA LYS A 356 -21.56 7.33 16.30
C LYS A 356 -22.34 8.33 15.49
N GLU A 357 -22.58 8.03 14.22
CA GLU A 357 -23.27 8.87 13.25
C GLU A 357 -24.37 8.10 12.53
N VAL A 358 -25.43 8.78 12.15
CA VAL A 358 -26.51 8.19 11.34
C VAL A 358 -26.68 8.98 10.05
N TYR A 359 -26.64 8.26 8.93
CA TYR A 359 -26.90 8.77 7.59
C TYR A 359 -28.22 8.19 7.08
N VAL A 360 -29.00 8.98 6.37
CA VAL A 360 -30.25 8.55 5.74
C VAL A 360 -30.17 8.77 4.25
N PHE A 361 -30.71 7.82 3.51
CA PHE A 361 -30.70 7.82 2.04
C PHE A 361 -32.08 7.49 1.50
N ILE A 362 -32.38 8.02 0.31
CA ILE A 362 -33.55 7.64 -0.48
C ILE A 362 -33.15 7.48 -1.95
N THR A 363 -33.72 6.47 -2.60
CA THR A 363 -33.65 6.30 -4.06
C THR A 363 -35.04 6.00 -4.61
N THR A 364 -35.31 6.43 -5.85
CA THR A 364 -36.59 6.20 -6.55
C THR A 364 -36.37 5.67 -7.97
N ASP A 365 -35.13 5.57 -8.43
CA ASP A 365 -34.75 5.31 -9.82
C ASP A 365 -33.91 4.01 -9.98
N GLY A 366 -34.14 3.05 -9.09
CA GLY A 366 -33.42 1.77 -9.15
C GLY A 366 -31.94 1.88 -8.72
N GLY A 367 -31.62 2.87 -7.86
CA GLY A 367 -30.26 3.06 -7.35
C GLY A 367 -29.31 3.80 -8.32
N THR A 368 -29.82 4.38 -9.39
CA THR A 368 -29.05 5.28 -10.27
C THR A 368 -28.62 6.53 -9.51
N THR A 369 -29.53 7.06 -8.66
CA THR A 369 -29.28 8.21 -7.79
C THR A 369 -29.77 7.90 -6.37
N TYR A 370 -28.95 8.29 -5.38
CA TYR A 370 -29.33 8.31 -3.97
C TYR A 370 -29.26 9.74 -3.45
N TYR A 371 -30.27 10.19 -2.74
CA TYR A 371 -30.26 11.46 -2.02
C TYR A 371 -29.89 11.17 -0.57
N GLY A 372 -28.74 11.71 -0.11
CA GLY A 372 -28.15 11.43 1.19
C GLY A 372 -28.07 12.65 2.10
N LYS A 373 -28.26 12.42 3.41
CA LYS A 373 -28.07 13.41 4.45
C LYS A 373 -27.52 12.75 5.73
N LYS A 374 -26.57 13.46 6.43
CA LYS A 374 -26.23 13.10 7.81
C LYS A 374 -27.39 13.53 8.71
N ALA A 375 -28.05 12.58 9.35
CA ALA A 375 -29.23 12.80 10.20
C ALA A 375 -28.85 13.07 11.66
N ALA A 376 -27.79 12.46 12.16
CA ALA A 376 -27.29 12.64 13.52
C ALA A 376 -25.80 12.37 13.61
N GLU A 377 -25.14 12.95 14.62
CA GLU A 377 -23.75 12.70 15.01
C GLU A 377 -23.59 12.86 16.53
N GLY A 378 -22.46 12.40 17.07
CA GLY A 378 -22.16 12.53 18.50
C GLY A 378 -23.03 11.68 19.38
N LEU A 379 -23.64 10.61 18.86
CA LEU A 379 -24.50 9.73 19.64
C LEU A 379 -23.66 8.89 20.59
N SER A 380 -24.10 8.78 21.86
CA SER A 380 -23.51 7.86 22.82
C SER A 380 -23.79 6.41 22.44
N SER A 381 -22.85 5.53 22.69
CA SER A 381 -23.00 4.09 22.55
C SER A 381 -23.95 3.50 23.59
#